data_7c4dd8dac23f0f6df132ae9f54708f7f
#
_entry.id   7c4dd8dac23f0f6df132ae9f54708f7f
#
_cell.length_a   1.000
_cell.length_b   1.000
_cell.length_c   1.000
_cell.angle_alpha   90.00
_cell.angle_beta   90.00
_cell.angle_gamma   90.00
#
_symmetry.space_group_name_H-M   'P 1'
#
loop_
_entity.id
_entity.type
_entity.pdbx_description
1 polymer ?
#
loop_
_entity_poly.entity_id
_entity_poly.type
_entity_poly.pdbx_seq_one_letter_code
_entity_poly.pdbx_strand_id
1 'polypeptide(L)'
;MELIDLIPNSLSFRVITTIDISAESEIPEGFTGRVKFHEEGYVAYVAWYTDGQLNNPGRHHPAYRRFRRDGRLKYEMYYAFGLLHDPSDTEPAVRGYYADGKVHYEEHYFGGKRQDSKHGIAAIRKWRHDGELRHELRYKAGRRTDLPAGAKQPDLAD
;
A
#
# COMPACT_ATOMS: atom_id res chain seq x y z
N MET A 1 22.46 -2.55 -18.92
CA MET A 1 22.84 -1.25 -18.30
C MET A 1 21.82 -0.96 -17.21
N GLU A 2 22.21 -1.26 -15.95
CA GLU A 2 21.31 -1.11 -14.81
C GLU A 2 21.08 0.38 -14.55
N LEU A 3 19.82 0.80 -14.57
CA LEU A 3 19.42 2.13 -14.10
C LEU A 3 19.57 2.18 -12.57
N ILE A 4 20.56 2.92 -12.10
CA ILE A 4 20.76 3.20 -10.68
C ILE A 4 19.72 4.24 -10.28
N ASP A 5 18.65 3.81 -9.59
CA ASP A 5 17.70 4.73 -8.97
C ASP A 5 18.32 5.30 -7.69
N LEU A 6 18.69 6.56 -7.74
CA LEU A 6 19.24 7.28 -6.60
C LEU A 6 18.09 7.83 -5.74
N ILE A 7 17.93 7.34 -4.52
CA ILE A 7 17.07 7.98 -3.51
C ILE A 7 17.95 8.91 -2.66
N PRO A 8 17.69 10.24 -2.67
CA PRO A 8 18.45 11.13 -1.83
C PRO A 8 18.00 11.01 -0.37
N ASN A 9 18.78 10.32 0.45
CA ASN A 9 18.75 10.48 1.89
C ASN A 9 20.15 10.89 2.34
N SER A 10 20.25 12.14 2.78
CA SER A 10 21.39 12.75 3.49
C SER A 10 22.75 12.06 3.28
N LEU A 11 23.47 12.44 2.23
CA LEU A 11 24.92 12.23 2.00
C LEU A 11 25.47 10.81 1.84
N SER A 12 24.67 9.77 1.72
CA SER A 12 25.16 8.47 1.27
C SER A 12 24.26 7.93 0.13
N PHE A 13 24.84 7.80 -1.06
CA PHE A 13 24.23 7.09 -2.18
C PHE A 13 24.12 5.62 -1.79
N ARG A 14 22.92 5.14 -1.45
CA ARG A 14 22.70 3.70 -1.29
C ARG A 14 22.40 3.13 -2.68
N VAL A 15 23.25 2.22 -3.12
CA VAL A 15 22.95 1.36 -4.27
C VAL A 15 21.76 0.48 -3.86
N ILE A 16 20.66 0.60 -4.59
CA ILE A 16 19.47 -0.21 -4.33
C ILE A 16 19.57 -1.46 -5.20
N THR A 17 19.63 -2.61 -4.55
CA THR A 17 19.51 -3.88 -5.25
C THR A 17 18.12 -4.01 -5.83
N THR A 18 18.02 -4.18 -7.15
CA THR A 18 16.77 -4.48 -7.85
C THR A 18 16.84 -5.87 -8.42
N ILE A 19 15.82 -6.69 -8.18
CA ILE A 19 15.66 -8.00 -8.80
C ILE A 19 14.37 -8.03 -9.61
N ASP A 20 14.45 -8.64 -10.80
CA ASP A 20 13.30 -8.94 -11.65
C ASP A 20 12.96 -10.41 -11.49
N ILE A 21 11.72 -10.74 -11.17
CA ILE A 21 11.26 -12.11 -10.88
C ILE A 21 9.95 -12.43 -11.62
N SER A 22 9.67 -13.72 -11.78
CA SER A 22 8.42 -14.25 -12.34
C SER A 22 7.69 -15.19 -11.37
N ALA A 23 8.33 -15.55 -10.26
CA ALA A 23 7.74 -16.30 -9.15
C ALA A 23 8.16 -15.67 -7.81
N GLU A 24 7.25 -15.60 -6.85
CA GLU A 24 7.55 -15.02 -5.53
C GLU A 24 8.60 -15.82 -4.75
N SER A 25 8.72 -17.13 -5.04
CA SER A 25 9.76 -18.00 -4.48
C SER A 25 11.20 -17.61 -4.88
N GLU A 26 11.36 -16.72 -5.88
CA GLU A 26 12.66 -16.18 -6.29
C GLU A 26 13.15 -15.04 -5.38
N ILE A 27 12.30 -14.53 -4.47
CA ILE A 27 12.72 -13.51 -3.49
C ILE A 27 13.57 -14.19 -2.41
N PRO A 28 14.85 -13.79 -2.26
CA PRO A 28 15.71 -14.38 -1.25
C PRO A 28 15.19 -14.11 0.18
N GLU A 29 15.40 -15.07 1.08
CA GLU A 29 15.13 -14.86 2.50
C GLU A 29 15.93 -13.66 3.04
N GLY A 30 15.29 -12.80 3.83
CA GLY A 30 15.93 -11.61 4.38
C GLY A 30 16.26 -10.53 3.34
N PHE A 31 15.72 -10.59 2.12
CA PHE A 31 16.02 -9.66 1.04
C PHE A 31 15.78 -8.19 1.45
N THR A 32 16.73 -7.33 1.11
CA THR A 32 16.60 -5.87 1.22
C THR A 32 16.83 -5.25 -0.14
N GLY A 33 15.80 -4.54 -0.67
CA GLY A 33 15.86 -3.95 -1.99
C GLY A 33 14.51 -3.83 -2.66
N ARG A 34 14.53 -3.66 -3.97
CA ARG A 34 13.34 -3.53 -4.81
C ARG A 34 13.13 -4.80 -5.63
N VAL A 35 11.90 -5.29 -5.62
CA VAL A 35 11.44 -6.41 -6.46
C VAL A 35 10.55 -5.85 -7.57
N LYS A 36 10.77 -6.29 -8.81
CA LYS A 36 9.83 -6.14 -9.91
C LYS A 36 9.30 -7.53 -10.28
N PHE A 37 8.03 -7.74 -10.09
CA PHE A 37 7.38 -8.99 -10.45
C PHE A 37 6.76 -8.90 -11.84
N HIS A 38 7.10 -9.84 -12.70
CA HIS A 38 6.58 -9.92 -14.05
C HIS A 38 5.53 -11.03 -14.17
N GLU A 39 4.40 -10.69 -14.78
CA GLU A 39 3.29 -11.59 -15.08
C GLU A 39 2.95 -11.44 -16.57
N GLU A 40 2.96 -12.52 -17.33
CA GLU A 40 2.63 -12.50 -18.77
C GLU A 40 3.34 -11.41 -19.59
N GLY A 41 4.60 -11.10 -19.26
CA GLY A 41 5.43 -10.14 -20.00
C GLY A 41 5.24 -8.66 -19.61
N TYR A 42 4.44 -8.34 -18.56
CA TYR A 42 4.34 -6.99 -18.03
C TYR A 42 4.72 -6.93 -16.55
N VAL A 43 5.13 -5.76 -16.06
CA VAL A 43 5.40 -5.56 -14.63
C VAL A 43 4.07 -5.53 -13.88
N ALA A 44 3.76 -6.59 -13.17
CA ALA A 44 2.51 -6.71 -12.42
C ALA A 44 2.57 -5.96 -11.08
N TYR A 45 3.72 -6.00 -10.39
CA TYR A 45 3.94 -5.17 -9.22
C TYR A 45 5.41 -4.78 -9.02
N VAL A 46 5.60 -3.72 -8.24
CA VAL A 46 6.88 -3.32 -7.68
C VAL A 46 6.75 -3.28 -6.17
N ALA A 47 7.69 -3.92 -5.46
CA ALA A 47 7.68 -4.00 -4.02
C ALA A 47 9.06 -3.66 -3.43
N TRP A 48 9.06 -3.05 -2.25
CA TRP A 48 10.26 -2.70 -1.49
C TRP A 48 10.31 -3.51 -0.20
N TYR A 49 11.47 -4.10 0.05
CA TYR A 49 11.73 -4.96 1.19
C TYR A 49 12.89 -4.40 2.03
N THR A 50 12.81 -4.63 3.32
CA THR A 50 13.91 -4.48 4.28
C THR A 50 13.89 -5.71 5.17
N ASP A 51 15.01 -6.46 5.19
CA ASP A 51 15.14 -7.70 5.97
C ASP A 51 13.97 -8.70 5.74
N GLY A 52 13.58 -8.88 4.48
CA GLY A 52 12.50 -9.78 4.06
C GLY A 52 11.08 -9.26 4.30
N GLN A 53 10.91 -8.07 4.86
CA GLN A 53 9.61 -7.47 5.14
C GLN A 53 9.31 -6.30 4.20
N LEU A 54 8.05 -6.18 3.76
CA LEU A 54 7.60 -4.99 3.05
C LEU A 54 7.82 -3.75 3.92
N ASN A 55 8.53 -2.78 3.38
CA ASN A 55 8.84 -1.54 4.09
C ASN A 55 8.99 -0.39 3.11
N ASN A 56 8.45 0.78 3.47
CA ASN A 56 8.54 1.96 2.63
C ASN A 56 10.00 2.37 2.42
N PRO A 57 10.43 2.62 1.17
CA PRO A 57 11.80 3.12 0.93
C PRO A 57 11.97 4.58 1.36
N GLY A 58 10.87 5.29 1.59
CA GLY A 58 10.82 6.65 2.07
C GLY A 58 9.40 7.05 2.45
N ARG A 59 9.24 8.17 3.17
CA ARG A 59 7.97 8.59 3.77
C ARG A 59 6.80 8.66 2.78
N HIS A 60 7.03 9.17 1.58
CA HIS A 60 5.99 9.34 0.55
C HIS A 60 6.15 8.35 -0.62
N HIS A 61 6.88 7.26 -0.40
CA HIS A 61 7.09 6.21 -1.37
C HIS A 61 6.50 4.91 -0.84
N PRO A 62 5.42 4.38 -1.45
CA PRO A 62 4.79 3.16 -0.99
C PRO A 62 5.72 1.95 -1.16
N ALA A 63 5.62 1.03 -0.21
CA ALA A 63 6.35 -0.23 -0.26
C ALA A 63 5.87 -1.16 -1.36
N TYR A 64 4.63 -1.01 -1.80
CA TYR A 64 4.04 -1.88 -2.81
C TYR A 64 3.18 -1.09 -3.79
N ARG A 65 3.35 -1.37 -5.10
CA ARG A 65 2.53 -0.85 -6.19
C ARG A 65 2.12 -1.97 -7.12
N ARG A 66 0.82 -2.17 -7.32
CA ARG A 66 0.26 -3.10 -8.30
C ARG A 66 -0.15 -2.34 -9.54
N PHE A 67 0.20 -2.87 -10.70
CA PHE A 67 -0.15 -2.30 -11.98
C PHE A 67 -1.17 -3.18 -12.72
N ARG A 68 -1.89 -2.57 -13.62
CA ARG A 68 -2.73 -3.24 -14.61
C ARG A 68 -1.84 -3.68 -15.78
N ARG A 69 -2.36 -4.54 -16.64
CA ARG A 69 -1.65 -5.01 -17.83
C ARG A 69 -1.23 -3.87 -18.77
N ASP A 70 -1.99 -2.77 -18.80
CA ASP A 70 -1.70 -1.56 -19.57
C ASP A 70 -0.67 -0.62 -18.91
N GLY A 71 -0.06 -1.03 -17.79
CA GLY A 71 0.92 -0.27 -17.02
C GLY A 71 0.33 0.77 -16.07
N ARG A 72 -0.99 0.99 -16.06
CA ARG A 72 -1.63 1.93 -15.14
C ARG A 72 -1.66 1.40 -13.72
N LEU A 73 -1.46 2.29 -12.75
CA LEU A 73 -1.52 1.95 -11.34
C LEU A 73 -2.92 1.46 -10.97
N LYS A 74 -2.97 0.30 -10.29
CA LYS A 74 -4.21 -0.29 -9.78
C LYS A 74 -4.42 0.05 -8.32
N TYR A 75 -3.39 -0.12 -7.50
CA TYR A 75 -3.37 0.30 -6.10
C TYR A 75 -1.94 0.41 -5.59
N GLU A 76 -1.77 1.13 -4.51
CA GLU A 76 -0.53 1.27 -3.78
C GLU A 76 -0.74 1.09 -2.28
N MET A 77 0.30 0.62 -1.59
CA MET A 77 0.26 0.31 -0.17
C MET A 77 1.52 0.77 0.53
N TYR A 78 1.33 1.37 1.70
CA TYR A 78 2.40 1.76 2.60
C TYR A 78 2.53 0.76 3.76
N TYR A 79 3.77 0.38 4.02
CA TYR A 79 4.11 -0.57 5.07
C TYR A 79 5.21 -0.02 5.97
N ALA A 80 5.11 -0.32 7.24
CA ALA A 80 6.18 -0.16 8.21
C ALA A 80 6.45 -1.51 8.86
N PHE A 81 7.65 -2.07 8.66
CA PHE A 81 8.07 -3.36 9.22
C PHE A 81 7.07 -4.50 8.97
N GLY A 82 6.65 -4.66 7.72
CA GLY A 82 5.71 -5.70 7.28
C GLY A 82 4.23 -5.46 7.62
N LEU A 83 3.89 -4.36 8.29
CA LEU A 83 2.51 -4.03 8.66
C LEU A 83 2.00 -2.81 7.87
N LEU A 84 0.77 -2.86 7.40
CA LEU A 84 0.10 -1.69 6.81
C LEU A 84 0.10 -0.53 7.82
N HIS A 85 0.57 0.63 7.36
CA HIS A 85 0.73 1.80 8.21
C HIS A 85 0.65 3.08 7.40
N ASP A 86 -0.17 4.04 7.84
CA ASP A 86 -0.29 5.33 7.18
C ASP A 86 1.06 6.05 7.15
N PRO A 87 1.49 6.58 5.99
CA PRO A 87 2.75 7.32 5.90
C PRO A 87 2.71 8.68 6.60
N SER A 88 1.50 9.22 6.81
CA SER A 88 1.27 10.46 7.55
C SER A 88 -0.14 10.47 8.15
N ASP A 89 -0.45 11.51 8.94
CA ASP A 89 -1.75 11.66 9.60
C ASP A 89 -2.92 11.92 8.61
N THR A 90 -2.63 12.19 7.34
CA THR A 90 -3.63 12.52 6.31
C THR A 90 -3.57 11.60 5.09
N GLU A 91 -2.49 10.86 4.91
CA GLU A 91 -2.30 9.96 3.76
C GLU A 91 -2.63 8.52 4.18
N PRO A 92 -3.48 7.81 3.40
CA PRO A 92 -3.88 6.44 3.73
C PRO A 92 -2.77 5.44 3.48
N ALA A 93 -2.78 4.33 4.22
CA ALA A 93 -1.89 3.20 3.99
C ALA A 93 -2.20 2.47 2.68
N VAL A 94 -3.45 2.48 2.23
CA VAL A 94 -3.87 1.84 0.97
C VAL A 94 -4.66 2.83 0.14
N ARG A 95 -4.32 2.94 -1.13
CA ARG A 95 -5.09 3.70 -2.12
C ARG A 95 -5.26 2.90 -3.39
N GLY A 96 -6.51 2.70 -3.80
CA GLY A 96 -6.86 2.03 -5.04
C GLY A 96 -7.47 2.98 -6.06
N TYR A 97 -7.29 2.64 -7.33
CA TYR A 97 -7.65 3.51 -8.43
C TYR A 97 -8.55 2.81 -9.44
N TYR A 98 -9.43 3.54 -10.07
CA TYR A 98 -10.11 3.15 -11.30
C TYR A 98 -9.12 3.09 -12.47
N ALA A 99 -9.54 2.53 -13.60
CA ALA A 99 -8.68 2.41 -14.78
C ALA A 99 -8.27 3.77 -15.39
N ASP A 100 -9.05 4.82 -15.16
CA ASP A 100 -8.76 6.19 -15.60
C ASP A 100 -7.88 6.99 -14.63
N GLY A 101 -7.45 6.36 -13.50
CA GLY A 101 -6.59 6.97 -12.50
C GLY A 101 -7.32 7.72 -11.38
N LYS A 102 -8.66 7.83 -11.43
CA LYS A 102 -9.43 8.39 -10.31
C LYS A 102 -9.36 7.48 -9.09
N VAL A 103 -9.36 8.07 -7.91
CA VAL A 103 -9.38 7.31 -6.65
C VAL A 103 -10.69 6.53 -6.55
N HIS A 104 -10.57 5.23 -6.27
CA HIS A 104 -11.69 4.32 -6.04
C HIS A 104 -11.91 4.08 -4.55
N TYR A 105 -10.83 3.80 -3.78
CA TYR A 105 -10.91 3.60 -2.34
C TYR A 105 -9.63 4.02 -1.65
N GLU A 106 -9.77 4.34 -0.38
CA GLU A 106 -8.68 4.60 0.56
C GLU A 106 -8.94 3.85 1.86
N GLU A 107 -7.86 3.34 2.45
CA GLU A 107 -7.93 2.69 3.76
C GLU A 107 -6.78 3.16 4.65
N HIS A 108 -7.14 3.58 5.86
CA HIS A 108 -6.22 4.03 6.90
C HIS A 108 -5.89 2.89 7.87
N TYR A 109 -4.60 2.74 8.17
CA TYR A 109 -4.09 1.72 9.07
C TYR A 109 -3.04 2.26 10.03
N PHE A 110 -3.05 1.74 11.24
CA PHE A 110 -1.99 1.94 12.22
C PHE A 110 -1.53 0.58 12.76
N GLY A 111 -0.27 0.21 12.49
CA GLY A 111 0.30 -1.07 12.92
C GLY A 111 -0.51 -2.30 12.47
N GLY A 112 -0.94 -2.34 11.20
CA GLY A 112 -1.70 -3.42 10.61
C GLY A 112 -3.20 -3.45 10.96
N LYS A 113 -3.68 -2.50 11.75
CA LYS A 113 -5.10 -2.43 12.16
C LYS A 113 -5.78 -1.23 11.52
N ARG A 114 -6.99 -1.42 10.97
CA ARG A 114 -7.82 -0.31 10.49
C ARG A 114 -8.07 0.70 11.62
N GLN A 115 -7.85 1.96 11.31
CA GLN A 115 -7.89 3.05 12.28
C GLN A 115 -8.27 4.35 11.58
N ASP A 116 -9.26 5.07 12.11
CA ASP A 116 -9.53 6.43 11.65
C ASP A 116 -8.27 7.29 11.81
N SER A 117 -8.01 8.18 10.86
CA SER A 117 -6.87 9.07 10.95
C SER A 117 -6.98 10.01 12.17
N LYS A 118 -5.86 10.57 12.60
CA LYS A 118 -5.85 11.54 13.71
C LYS A 118 -6.68 12.79 13.43
N HIS A 119 -6.89 13.12 12.17
CA HIS A 119 -7.73 14.26 11.75
C HIS A 119 -9.20 13.87 11.51
N GLY A 120 -9.63 12.69 11.97
CA GLY A 120 -11.01 12.24 11.88
C GLY A 120 -11.45 11.76 10.50
N ILE A 121 -10.50 11.48 9.59
CA ILE A 121 -10.79 10.81 8.32
C ILE A 121 -11.15 9.36 8.63
N ALA A 122 -12.27 8.88 8.09
CA ALA A 122 -12.73 7.50 8.31
C ALA A 122 -11.73 6.47 7.77
N ALA A 123 -11.56 5.36 8.49
CA ALA A 123 -10.60 4.32 8.15
C ALA A 123 -10.81 3.71 6.77
N ILE A 124 -12.04 3.65 6.28
CA ILE A 124 -12.34 3.21 4.91
C ILE A 124 -13.20 4.25 4.23
N ARG A 125 -12.80 4.66 3.03
CA ARG A 125 -13.60 5.49 2.13
C ARG A 125 -13.60 4.86 0.74
N LYS A 126 -14.78 4.81 0.10
CA LYS A 126 -14.93 4.33 -1.27
C LYS A 126 -15.75 5.34 -2.07
N TRP A 127 -15.29 5.63 -3.25
CA TRP A 127 -15.95 6.57 -4.17
C TRP A 127 -16.52 5.84 -5.38
N ARG A 128 -17.55 6.42 -5.98
CA ARG A 128 -18.03 6.06 -7.31
C ARG A 128 -17.10 6.64 -8.36
N HIS A 129 -17.26 6.19 -9.58
CA HIS A 129 -16.45 6.67 -10.71
C HIS A 129 -16.67 8.17 -11.03
N ASP A 130 -17.82 8.72 -10.69
CA ASP A 130 -18.16 10.15 -10.81
C ASP A 130 -17.50 11.02 -9.71
N GLY A 131 -16.86 10.40 -8.71
CA GLY A 131 -16.19 11.07 -7.60
C GLY A 131 -17.07 11.25 -6.35
N GLU A 132 -18.35 10.80 -6.39
CA GLU A 132 -19.19 10.83 -5.19
C GLU A 132 -18.74 9.79 -4.16
N LEU A 133 -18.71 10.18 -2.88
CA LEU A 133 -18.44 9.28 -1.76
C LEU A 133 -19.57 8.24 -1.64
N ARG A 134 -19.25 6.97 -1.83
CA ARG A 134 -20.20 5.86 -1.76
C ARG A 134 -20.32 5.26 -0.37
N HIS A 135 -19.18 5.05 0.30
CA HIS A 135 -19.08 4.43 1.62
C HIS A 135 -18.03 5.10 2.46
N GLU A 136 -18.36 5.26 3.73
CA GLU A 136 -17.44 5.67 4.77
C GLU A 136 -17.64 4.76 5.98
N LEU A 137 -16.57 4.08 6.44
CA LEU A 137 -16.62 3.18 7.58
C LEU A 137 -15.56 3.58 8.60
N ARG A 138 -15.96 3.65 9.86
CA ARG A 138 -15.11 4.11 10.95
C ARG A 138 -14.58 2.97 11.79
N TYR A 139 -13.30 3.05 12.14
CA TYR A 139 -12.61 2.03 12.91
C TYR A 139 -11.70 2.65 13.98
N LYS A 140 -11.61 1.97 15.12
CA LYS A 140 -10.63 2.24 16.16
C LYS A 140 -9.94 0.93 16.55
N ALA A 141 -8.61 0.87 16.40
CA ALA A 141 -7.80 -0.31 16.72
C ALA A 141 -8.34 -1.62 16.10
N GLY A 142 -8.78 -1.56 14.83
CA GLY A 142 -9.33 -2.70 14.09
C GLY A 142 -10.79 -3.01 14.34
N ARG A 143 -11.45 -2.31 15.26
CA ARG A 143 -12.88 -2.49 15.54
C ARG A 143 -13.72 -1.41 14.87
N ARG A 144 -14.78 -1.80 14.20
CA ARG A 144 -15.73 -0.87 13.59
C ARG A 144 -16.51 -0.11 14.67
N THR A 145 -16.62 1.22 14.55
CA THR A 145 -17.20 2.11 15.58
C THR A 145 -18.50 2.76 15.16
N ASP A 146 -18.89 2.71 13.90
CA ASP A 146 -20.10 3.27 13.32
C ASP A 146 -21.27 2.27 13.29
N LEU A 147 -21.15 1.13 13.98
CA LEU A 147 -22.23 0.16 14.12
C LEU A 147 -23.23 0.59 15.21
N PRO A 148 -24.54 0.30 15.03
CA PRO A 148 -25.52 0.45 16.09
C PRO A 148 -25.13 -0.34 17.35
N ALA A 149 -25.53 0.16 18.53
CA ALA A 149 -25.27 -0.54 19.77
C ALA A 149 -25.85 -1.98 19.75
N GLY A 150 -25.00 -2.97 20.07
CA GLY A 150 -25.36 -4.39 20.05
C GLY A 150 -25.22 -5.10 18.68
N ALA A 151 -24.88 -4.39 17.62
CA ALA A 151 -24.60 -5.03 16.33
C ALA A 151 -23.30 -5.86 16.41
N LYS A 152 -23.31 -7.06 15.80
CA LYS A 152 -22.10 -7.86 15.68
C LYS A 152 -21.12 -7.18 14.72
N GLN A 153 -19.84 -7.23 15.05
CA GLN A 153 -18.78 -6.87 14.09
C GLN A 153 -18.89 -7.81 12.88
N PRO A 154 -18.89 -7.28 11.65
CA PRO A 154 -18.81 -8.16 10.48
C PRO A 154 -17.52 -8.97 10.59
N ASP A 155 -17.60 -10.27 10.33
CA ASP A 155 -16.41 -11.10 10.21
C ASP A 155 -15.52 -10.47 9.15
N LEU A 156 -14.25 -10.25 9.49
CA LEU A 156 -13.23 -9.72 8.58
C LEU A 156 -12.78 -10.83 7.63
N ALA A 157 -13.72 -11.39 6.88
CA ALA A 157 -13.44 -12.24 5.74
C ALA A 157 -13.57 -11.37 4.48
N ASP A 158 -12.43 -11.22 3.80
CA ASP A 158 -12.17 -10.67 2.46
C ASP A 158 -12.09 -9.15 2.31
#